data_653adb81b0c0c9b7b8ea3433bb0f6365
#
_entry.id   653adb81b0c0c9b7b8ea3433bb0f6365
#
_cell.length_a   1.000
_cell.length_b   1.000
_cell.length_c   1.000
_cell.angle_alpha   90.00
_cell.angle_beta   90.00
_cell.angle_gamma   90.00
#
_symmetry.space_group_name_H-M   'P 1'
#
loop_
_entity.id
_entity.type
_entity.pdbx_description
1 polymer ?
#
loop_
_entity_poly.entity_id
_entity_poly.type
_entity_poly.pdbx_seq_one_letter_code
_entity_poly.pdbx_strand_id
1 'polypeptide(L)'
;SAEGGKELPDSIPRILAANPFGPVNNMVGAEGERWLPVHGLVPHSRGEAVLAEVEAVYERNRDTLEQFNIETGYLIAVVSEQITVLEPVFFWPDELNALHKHSLEPDHLARLNQFDAAPDAWDAVYKVKSEVVDVLSAEGASHMQLGKAYHYHSALKAPALDLVTGIKAVLDPNGIMNPGALGLP
;
A
#
# COMPACT_ATOMS: atom_id res chain seq x y z
N SER A 1 -30.32 8.10 -0.98
CA SER A 1 -30.09 6.82 -1.70
C SER A 1 -31.01 5.75 -1.18
N ALA A 2 -31.36 4.75 -1.99
CA ALA A 2 -32.25 3.65 -1.61
C ALA A 2 -31.68 2.82 -0.44
N GLU A 3 -30.40 2.91 -0.17
CA GLU A 3 -29.64 2.15 0.84
C GLU A 3 -29.26 2.98 2.08
N GLY A 4 -29.84 4.16 2.27
CA GLY A 4 -29.58 5.01 3.44
C GLY A 4 -28.23 5.75 3.43
N GLY A 5 -27.48 5.70 2.34
CA GLY A 5 -26.25 6.45 2.18
C GLY A 5 -26.49 7.96 2.21
N LYS A 6 -25.55 8.72 2.77
CA LYS A 6 -25.56 10.18 2.83
C LYS A 6 -24.49 10.72 1.88
N GLU A 7 -24.90 11.65 1.02
CA GLU A 7 -23.95 12.40 0.21
C GLU A 7 -23.11 13.32 1.12
N LEU A 8 -21.80 13.24 0.98
CA LEU A 8 -20.84 14.12 1.66
C LEU A 8 -20.36 15.20 0.70
N PRO A 9 -19.88 16.36 1.22
CA PRO A 9 -19.26 17.37 0.38
C PRO A 9 -18.07 16.81 -0.41
N ASP A 10 -17.95 17.18 -1.68
CA ASP A 10 -16.87 16.77 -2.58
C ASP A 10 -15.58 17.61 -2.43
N SER A 11 -15.42 18.31 -1.32
CA SER A 11 -14.29 19.19 -1.05
C SER A 11 -12.94 18.47 -1.07
N ILE A 12 -12.85 17.28 -0.44
CA ILE A 12 -11.60 16.50 -0.41
C ILE A 12 -11.21 16.01 -1.81
N PRO A 13 -12.08 15.34 -2.59
CA PRO A 13 -11.74 14.98 -3.97
C PRO A 13 -11.35 16.16 -4.84
N ARG A 14 -12.02 17.32 -4.69
CA ARG A 14 -11.67 18.54 -5.44
C ARG A 14 -10.29 19.08 -5.09
N ILE A 15 -9.93 19.12 -3.80
CA ILE A 15 -8.62 19.59 -3.35
C ILE A 15 -7.51 18.66 -3.90
N LEU A 16 -7.69 17.36 -3.81
CA LEU A 16 -6.73 16.38 -4.33
C LEU A 16 -6.57 16.49 -5.86
N ALA A 17 -7.68 16.65 -6.58
CA ALA A 17 -7.65 16.82 -8.03
C ALA A 17 -7.02 18.16 -8.47
N ALA A 18 -7.21 19.22 -7.70
CA ALA A 18 -6.67 20.55 -8.00
C ALA A 18 -5.17 20.65 -7.68
N ASN A 19 -4.64 19.85 -6.76
CA ASN A 19 -3.24 19.86 -6.36
C ASN A 19 -2.66 18.44 -6.20
N PRO A 20 -2.56 17.67 -7.30
CA PRO A 20 -2.13 16.27 -7.26
C PRO A 20 -0.66 16.09 -6.87
N PHE A 21 0.13 17.16 -6.91
CA PHE A 21 1.54 17.19 -6.51
C PHE A 21 1.77 18.08 -5.29
N GLY A 22 0.74 18.22 -4.46
CA GLY A 22 0.81 18.97 -3.22
C GLY A 22 1.72 18.33 -2.18
N PRO A 23 1.80 18.94 -0.99
CA PRO A 23 2.59 18.41 0.11
C PRO A 23 2.25 16.96 0.42
N VAL A 24 3.27 16.15 0.71
CA VAL A 24 3.13 14.73 1.01
C VAL A 24 3.06 14.44 2.52
N ASN A 25 2.47 15.34 3.28
CA ASN A 25 2.34 15.22 4.74
C ASN A 25 1.58 13.96 5.19
N ASN A 26 0.81 13.36 4.27
CA ASN A 26 0.12 12.09 4.48
C ASN A 26 1.02 10.85 4.38
N MET A 27 2.34 11.01 4.19
CA MET A 27 3.30 9.89 4.26
C MET A 27 3.54 9.37 5.69
N VAL A 28 2.92 9.99 6.67
CA VAL A 28 3.01 9.63 8.09
C VAL A 28 1.63 9.70 8.72
N GLY A 29 1.45 9.04 9.85
CA GLY A 29 0.23 9.15 10.66
C GLY A 29 0.08 10.54 11.31
N ALA A 30 -1.08 10.78 11.89
CA ALA A 30 -1.44 12.08 12.45
C ALA A 30 -0.51 12.55 13.58
N GLU A 31 0.04 11.61 14.34
CA GLU A 31 0.95 11.87 15.45
C GLU A 31 2.43 11.65 15.08
N GLY A 32 2.73 11.29 13.83
CA GLY A 32 4.07 11.02 13.33
C GLY A 32 4.43 9.54 13.21
N GLU A 33 3.45 8.65 13.35
CA GLU A 33 3.64 7.23 13.12
C GLU A 33 4.10 6.96 11.69
N ARG A 34 4.87 5.91 11.50
CA ARG A 34 5.15 5.37 10.18
C ARG A 34 3.85 4.90 9.53
N TRP A 35 3.77 5.06 8.24
CA TRP A 35 2.64 4.64 7.42
C TRP A 35 3.11 3.73 6.29
N LEU A 36 2.42 2.62 6.10
CA LEU A 36 2.69 1.69 5.01
C LEU A 36 1.38 1.24 4.37
N PRO A 37 1.08 1.67 3.14
CA PRO A 37 -0.08 1.19 2.40
C PRO A 37 0.23 -0.08 1.62
N VAL A 38 -0.80 -0.90 1.45
CA VAL A 38 -0.85 -2.00 0.49
C VAL A 38 -2.12 -1.81 -0.32
N HIS A 39 -2.11 -1.99 -1.62
CA HIS A 39 -3.31 -1.78 -2.39
C HIS A 39 -3.58 -2.90 -3.40
N GLY A 40 -4.85 -3.10 -3.69
CA GLY A 40 -5.35 -3.95 -4.75
C GLY A 40 -6.52 -3.29 -5.48
N LEU A 41 -6.53 -3.40 -6.79
CA LEU A 41 -7.65 -3.08 -7.65
C LEU A 41 -8.49 -4.34 -7.80
N VAL A 42 -9.70 -4.33 -7.26
CA VAL A 42 -10.59 -5.49 -7.25
C VAL A 42 -11.94 -5.17 -7.90
N PRO A 43 -12.59 -6.12 -8.59
CA PRO A 43 -13.96 -5.93 -9.05
C PRO A 43 -14.89 -5.66 -7.86
N HIS A 44 -15.89 -4.79 -8.02
CA HIS A 44 -16.87 -4.50 -6.96
C HIS A 44 -17.48 -5.77 -6.38
N SER A 45 -17.79 -6.76 -7.25
CA SER A 45 -18.39 -8.03 -6.83
C SER A 45 -17.49 -8.89 -5.93
N ARG A 46 -16.20 -8.58 -5.83
CA ARG A 46 -15.22 -9.29 -4.99
C ARG A 46 -14.81 -8.49 -3.76
N GLY A 47 -15.13 -7.20 -3.71
CA GLY A 47 -14.62 -6.28 -2.69
C GLY A 47 -14.89 -6.75 -1.26
N GLU A 48 -16.12 -7.19 -0.96
CA GLU A 48 -16.49 -7.69 0.37
C GLU A 48 -15.72 -8.96 0.75
N ALA A 49 -15.61 -9.92 -0.18
CA ALA A 49 -14.88 -11.17 0.06
C ALA A 49 -13.38 -10.91 0.30
N VAL A 50 -12.77 -10.06 -0.51
CA VAL A 50 -11.36 -9.69 -0.35
C VAL A 50 -11.12 -8.96 0.96
N LEU A 51 -12.02 -8.05 1.35
CA LEU A 51 -11.94 -7.37 2.64
C LEU A 51 -11.99 -8.37 3.80
N ALA A 52 -12.91 -9.34 3.76
CA ALA A 52 -13.02 -10.37 4.80
C ALA A 52 -11.75 -11.22 4.93
N GLU A 53 -11.10 -11.57 3.82
CA GLU A 53 -9.83 -12.29 3.84
C GLU A 53 -8.67 -11.44 4.42
N VAL A 54 -8.63 -10.13 4.14
CA VAL A 54 -7.66 -9.22 4.75
C VAL A 54 -7.91 -9.09 6.26
N GLU A 55 -9.16 -8.96 6.68
CA GLU A 55 -9.53 -8.96 8.12
C GLU A 55 -9.10 -10.27 8.81
N ALA A 56 -9.23 -11.41 8.14
CA ALA A 56 -8.73 -12.68 8.68
C ALA A 56 -7.21 -12.70 8.85
N VAL A 57 -6.45 -11.98 7.99
CA VAL A 57 -5.00 -11.79 8.20
C VAL A 57 -4.75 -11.00 9.49
N TYR A 58 -5.46 -9.90 9.70
CA TYR A 58 -5.29 -9.08 10.90
C TYR A 58 -5.67 -9.85 12.17
N GLU A 59 -6.76 -10.58 12.14
CA GLU A 59 -7.23 -11.37 13.28
C GLU A 59 -6.20 -12.43 13.72
N ARG A 60 -5.63 -13.19 12.76
CA ARG A 60 -4.62 -14.21 13.11
C ARG A 60 -3.27 -13.64 13.54
N ASN A 61 -3.00 -12.36 13.26
CA ASN A 61 -1.81 -11.65 13.68
C ASN A 61 -2.07 -10.65 14.82
N ARG A 62 -3.26 -10.67 15.45
CA ARG A 62 -3.71 -9.72 16.46
C ARG A 62 -2.68 -9.50 17.56
N ASP A 63 -2.19 -10.57 18.17
CA ASP A 63 -1.22 -10.50 19.27
C ASP A 63 0.06 -9.75 18.86
N THR A 64 0.52 -9.96 17.62
CA THR A 64 1.69 -9.29 17.06
C THR A 64 1.39 -7.80 16.82
N LEU A 65 0.24 -7.49 16.27
CA LEU A 65 -0.17 -6.10 16.00
C LEU A 65 -0.29 -5.32 17.31
N GLU A 66 -0.91 -5.90 18.34
CA GLU A 66 -1.05 -5.30 19.67
C GLU A 66 0.30 -5.14 20.37
N GLN A 67 1.18 -6.15 20.29
CA GLN A 67 2.51 -6.12 20.91
C GLN A 67 3.35 -4.93 20.46
N PHE A 68 3.27 -4.56 19.19
CA PHE A 68 4.07 -3.49 18.60
C PHE A 68 3.28 -2.19 18.37
N ASN A 69 2.06 -2.06 18.93
CA ASN A 69 1.16 -0.92 18.70
C ASN A 69 0.98 -0.62 17.21
N ILE A 70 0.80 -1.66 16.40
CA ILE A 70 0.53 -1.52 14.97
C ILE A 70 -0.98 -1.36 14.79
N GLU A 71 -1.39 -0.19 14.34
CA GLU A 71 -2.77 0.09 13.97
C GLU A 71 -2.99 -0.21 12.49
N THR A 72 -4.18 -0.71 12.16
CA THR A 72 -4.58 -0.99 10.79
C THR A 72 -5.78 -0.14 10.39
N GLY A 73 -5.87 0.17 9.11
CA GLY A 73 -7.00 0.90 8.58
C GLY A 73 -7.17 0.64 7.09
N TYR A 74 -8.09 1.36 6.47
CA TYR A 74 -8.40 1.19 5.05
C TYR A 74 -8.65 2.51 4.37
N LEU A 75 -8.14 2.64 3.14
CA LEU A 75 -8.69 3.54 2.14
C LEU A 75 -9.42 2.69 1.11
N ILE A 76 -10.72 2.95 0.94
CA ILE A 76 -11.55 2.27 -0.05
C ILE A 76 -12.11 3.32 -0.99
N ALA A 77 -11.82 3.19 -2.29
CA ALA A 77 -12.25 4.15 -3.29
C ALA A 77 -12.79 3.45 -4.55
N VAL A 78 -13.95 3.87 -5.00
CA VAL A 78 -14.50 3.48 -6.30
C VAL A 78 -13.78 4.28 -7.39
N VAL A 79 -13.07 3.61 -8.27
CA VAL A 79 -12.25 4.24 -9.33
C VAL A 79 -12.84 4.09 -10.71
N SER A 80 -13.81 3.20 -10.88
CA SER A 80 -14.60 3.04 -12.13
C SER A 80 -15.93 2.38 -11.82
N GLU A 81 -16.75 2.18 -12.84
CA GLU A 81 -18.04 1.46 -12.72
C GLU A 81 -17.88 -0.02 -12.30
N GLN A 82 -16.69 -0.57 -12.34
CA GLN A 82 -16.43 -2.00 -12.09
C GLN A 82 -15.37 -2.26 -11.05
N ILE A 83 -14.55 -1.28 -10.71
CA ILE A 83 -13.33 -1.45 -9.93
C ILE A 83 -13.32 -0.58 -8.68
N THR A 84 -13.01 -1.20 -7.57
CA THR A 84 -12.68 -0.57 -6.28
C THR A 84 -11.19 -0.71 -6.00
N VAL A 85 -10.57 0.35 -5.54
CA VAL A 85 -9.28 0.27 -4.81
C VAL A 85 -9.61 -0.15 -3.38
N LEU A 86 -8.98 -1.21 -2.94
CA LEU A 86 -8.92 -1.61 -1.55
C LEU A 86 -7.47 -1.41 -1.10
N GLU A 87 -7.27 -0.48 -0.17
CA GLU A 87 -5.94 -0.12 0.33
C GLU A 87 -5.88 -0.31 1.85
N PRO A 88 -5.57 -1.52 2.33
CA PRO A 88 -5.15 -1.76 3.70
C PRO A 88 -3.92 -0.92 4.04
N VAL A 89 -3.90 -0.31 5.23
CA VAL A 89 -2.80 0.52 5.68
C VAL A 89 -2.36 0.10 7.08
N PHE A 90 -1.08 0.30 7.37
CA PHE A 90 -0.48 0.07 8.69
C PHE A 90 0.10 1.37 9.21
N PHE A 91 -0.10 1.62 10.50
CA PHE A 91 0.54 2.70 11.25
C PHE A 91 1.24 2.11 12.47
N TRP A 92 2.44 2.58 12.77
CA TRP A 92 3.16 2.16 13.97
C TRP A 92 4.15 3.23 14.43
N PRO A 93 4.40 3.33 15.77
CA PRO A 93 5.44 4.20 16.30
C PRO A 93 6.82 3.72 15.85
N ASP A 94 7.56 4.55 15.13
CA ASP A 94 8.92 4.27 14.67
C ASP A 94 9.60 5.58 14.24
N GLU A 95 10.92 5.65 14.27
CA GLU A 95 11.62 6.85 13.83
C GLU A 95 11.35 7.19 12.37
N LEU A 96 11.27 8.48 12.08
CA LEU A 96 11.17 8.97 10.70
C LEU A 96 12.53 8.90 10.03
N ASN A 97 12.61 8.23 8.88
CA ASN A 97 13.83 8.14 8.10
C ASN A 97 14.11 9.43 7.29
N ALA A 98 15.26 9.46 6.59
CA ALA A 98 15.68 10.60 5.80
C ALA A 98 14.66 11.02 4.72
N LEU A 99 13.94 10.06 4.11
CA LEU A 99 12.91 10.34 3.11
C LEU A 99 11.77 11.17 3.72
N HIS A 100 11.24 10.76 4.87
CA HIS A 100 10.17 11.49 5.57
C HIS A 100 10.65 12.91 5.95
N LYS A 101 11.81 13.00 6.61
CA LYS A 101 12.38 14.27 7.06
C LYS A 101 12.65 15.26 5.91
N HIS A 102 12.89 14.75 4.70
CA HIS A 102 13.15 15.58 3.53
C HIS A 102 11.89 15.93 2.73
N SER A 103 10.87 15.10 2.80
CA SER A 103 9.65 15.24 1.96
C SER A 103 8.49 15.94 2.66
N LEU A 104 8.44 15.87 4.01
CA LEU A 104 7.41 16.55 4.78
C LEU A 104 7.68 18.06 4.83
N GLU A 105 6.62 18.84 4.88
CA GLU A 105 6.75 20.28 5.13
C GLU A 105 7.37 20.54 6.51
N PRO A 106 8.33 21.48 6.65
CA PRO A 106 9.02 21.73 7.91
C PRO A 106 8.07 22.05 9.09
N ASP A 107 7.04 22.84 8.85
CA ASP A 107 6.05 23.20 9.87
C ASP A 107 5.16 22.02 10.28
N HIS A 108 4.94 21.07 9.39
CA HIS A 108 4.25 19.83 9.71
C HIS A 108 5.16 18.92 10.52
N LEU A 109 6.38 18.68 10.04
CA LEU A 109 7.37 17.85 10.72
C LEU A 109 7.66 18.30 12.16
N ALA A 110 7.71 19.63 12.39
CA ALA A 110 7.96 20.20 13.71
C ALA A 110 6.86 19.93 14.75
N ARG A 111 5.66 19.55 14.31
CA ARG A 111 4.51 19.26 15.19
C ARG A 111 4.34 17.77 15.51
N LEU A 112 5.02 16.89 14.76
CA LEU A 112 4.90 15.46 14.93
C LEU A 112 5.67 14.96 16.16
N ASN A 113 5.14 13.92 16.79
CA ASN A 113 5.88 13.18 17.81
C ASN A 113 7.15 12.58 17.18
N GLN A 114 8.18 12.49 18.01
CA GLN A 114 9.41 11.80 17.65
C GLN A 114 9.41 10.45 18.36
N PHE A 115 9.45 9.38 17.60
CA PHE A 115 9.53 8.02 18.11
C PHE A 115 10.95 7.49 17.99
N ASP A 116 11.33 6.60 18.90
CA ASP A 116 12.57 5.83 18.81
C ASP A 116 12.49 4.78 17.69
N ALA A 117 13.65 4.35 17.19
CA ALA A 117 13.72 3.29 16.19
C ALA A 117 13.09 1.98 16.70
N ALA A 118 12.21 1.39 15.91
CA ALA A 118 11.48 0.17 16.24
C ALA A 118 11.65 -0.93 15.16
N PRO A 119 12.88 -1.48 14.98
CA PRO A 119 13.16 -2.46 13.93
C PRO A 119 12.30 -3.73 14.03
N ASP A 120 11.99 -4.18 15.23
CA ASP A 120 11.15 -5.37 15.43
C ASP A 120 9.68 -5.10 14.99
N ALA A 121 9.18 -3.90 15.23
CA ALA A 121 7.87 -3.48 14.72
C ALA A 121 7.85 -3.39 13.20
N TRP A 122 8.92 -2.87 12.61
CA TRP A 122 9.10 -2.87 11.16
C TRP A 122 9.03 -4.29 10.57
N ASP A 123 9.76 -5.23 11.13
CA ASP A 123 9.77 -6.62 10.67
C ASP A 123 8.39 -7.27 10.84
N ALA A 124 7.69 -7.00 11.93
CA ALA A 124 6.32 -7.45 12.17
C ALA A 124 5.35 -6.90 11.12
N VAL A 125 5.38 -5.59 10.84
CA VAL A 125 4.56 -4.95 9.79
C VAL A 125 4.83 -5.59 8.43
N TYR A 126 6.10 -5.79 8.06
CA TYR A 126 6.44 -6.38 6.77
C TYR A 126 5.97 -7.82 6.62
N LYS A 127 6.00 -8.59 7.70
CA LYS A 127 5.44 -9.96 7.71
C LYS A 127 3.93 -9.93 7.46
N VAL A 128 3.17 -9.15 8.21
CA VAL A 128 1.70 -9.08 8.05
C VAL A 128 1.34 -8.49 6.69
N LYS A 129 2.05 -7.46 6.25
CA LYS A 129 1.92 -6.90 4.89
C LYS A 129 2.08 -7.96 3.81
N SER A 130 3.08 -8.83 3.93
CA SER A 130 3.31 -9.90 2.94
C SER A 130 2.11 -10.83 2.84
N GLU A 131 1.52 -11.21 3.99
CA GLU A 131 0.30 -12.03 4.01
C GLU A 131 -0.89 -11.32 3.33
N VAL A 132 -1.02 -10.01 3.52
CA VAL A 132 -2.05 -9.20 2.82
C VAL A 132 -1.80 -9.17 1.31
N VAL A 133 -0.55 -9.01 0.87
CA VAL A 133 -0.18 -9.07 -0.56
C VAL A 133 -0.51 -10.43 -1.15
N ASP A 134 -0.27 -11.52 -0.40
CA ASP A 134 -0.60 -12.88 -0.83
C ASP A 134 -2.12 -13.05 -1.01
N VAL A 135 -2.93 -12.54 -0.09
CA VAL A 135 -4.40 -12.53 -0.22
C VAL A 135 -4.83 -11.77 -1.47
N LEU A 136 -4.37 -10.53 -1.65
CA LEU A 136 -4.70 -9.72 -2.82
C LEU A 136 -4.30 -10.42 -4.13
N SER A 137 -3.15 -11.07 -4.15
CA SER A 137 -2.64 -11.82 -5.30
C SER A 137 -3.50 -13.06 -5.59
N ALA A 138 -3.88 -13.82 -4.56
CA ALA A 138 -4.74 -15.00 -4.69
C ALA A 138 -6.14 -14.64 -5.22
N GLU A 139 -6.65 -13.47 -4.83
CA GLU A 139 -7.92 -12.93 -5.30
C GLU A 139 -7.84 -12.28 -6.69
N GLY A 140 -6.68 -12.30 -7.33
CA GLY A 140 -6.46 -11.76 -8.68
C GLY A 140 -6.48 -10.24 -8.75
N ALA A 141 -6.22 -9.55 -7.65
CA ALA A 141 -6.13 -8.09 -7.63
C ALA A 141 -5.00 -7.59 -8.52
N SER A 142 -5.24 -6.50 -9.22
CA SER A 142 -4.19 -5.75 -9.91
C SER A 142 -3.62 -4.68 -9.00
N HIS A 143 -2.38 -4.26 -9.25
CA HIS A 143 -1.69 -3.26 -8.43
C HIS A 143 -1.32 -2.04 -9.26
N MET A 144 -1.44 -0.83 -8.68
CA MET A 144 -1.06 0.43 -9.33
C MET A 144 0.45 0.70 -9.26
N GLN A 145 1.08 0.28 -8.16
CA GLN A 145 2.51 0.44 -7.92
C GLN A 145 3.14 -0.93 -7.91
N LEU A 146 4.10 -1.18 -8.76
CA LEU A 146 4.66 -2.52 -8.93
C LEU A 146 5.98 -2.69 -8.17
N GLY A 147 7.06 -2.19 -8.66
CA GLY A 147 8.36 -2.20 -7.99
C GLY A 147 8.79 -3.60 -7.53
N LYS A 148 9.11 -3.71 -6.24
CA LYS A 148 9.52 -4.97 -5.56
C LYS A 148 8.48 -5.47 -4.55
N ALA A 149 7.39 -4.72 -4.35
CA ALA A 149 6.46 -4.97 -3.25
C ALA A 149 5.36 -5.97 -3.59
N TYR A 150 5.10 -6.19 -4.87
CA TYR A 150 3.99 -7.00 -5.36
C TYR A 150 4.44 -8.11 -6.29
N HIS A 151 3.62 -9.15 -6.42
CA HIS A 151 3.91 -10.38 -7.18
C HIS A 151 3.69 -10.20 -8.70
N TYR A 152 4.29 -9.16 -9.31
CA TYR A 152 4.10 -8.86 -10.73
C TYR A 152 4.48 -10.02 -11.64
N HIS A 153 5.66 -10.63 -11.43
CA HIS A 153 6.16 -11.74 -12.24
C HIS A 153 5.19 -12.93 -12.26
N SER A 154 4.72 -13.36 -11.09
CA SER A 154 3.83 -14.52 -10.96
C SER A 154 2.38 -14.23 -11.37
N ALA A 155 1.98 -12.96 -11.43
CA ALA A 155 0.65 -12.54 -11.87
C ALA A 155 0.51 -12.51 -13.41
N LEU A 156 1.63 -12.50 -14.16
CA LEU A 156 1.59 -12.49 -15.62
C LEU A 156 1.31 -13.88 -16.19
N LYS A 157 0.54 -13.92 -17.28
CA LYS A 157 0.44 -15.13 -18.11
C LYS A 157 1.73 -15.35 -18.89
N ALA A 158 2.08 -16.61 -19.13
CA ALA A 158 3.35 -16.99 -19.77
C ALA A 158 3.74 -16.17 -21.01
N PRO A 159 2.87 -15.92 -22.02
CA PRO A 159 3.28 -15.12 -23.19
C PRO A 159 3.66 -13.68 -22.86
N ALA A 160 2.99 -13.05 -21.88
CA ALA A 160 3.29 -11.70 -21.43
C ALA A 160 4.60 -11.68 -20.62
N LEU A 161 4.81 -12.67 -19.78
CA LEU A 161 6.04 -12.82 -19.01
C LEU A 161 7.25 -13.03 -19.92
N ASP A 162 7.14 -13.90 -20.92
CA ASP A 162 8.20 -14.14 -21.91
C ASP A 162 8.57 -12.85 -22.66
N LEU A 163 7.58 -12.06 -23.05
CA LEU A 163 7.80 -10.79 -23.71
C LEU A 163 8.55 -9.79 -22.80
N VAL A 164 8.09 -9.61 -21.57
CA VAL A 164 8.71 -8.67 -20.59
C VAL A 164 10.13 -9.10 -20.26
N THR A 165 10.34 -10.40 -20.02
CA THR A 165 11.67 -10.96 -19.75
C THR A 165 12.60 -10.81 -20.96
N GLY A 166 12.09 -11.05 -22.17
CA GLY A 166 12.85 -10.84 -23.41
C GLY A 166 13.27 -9.38 -23.60
N ILE A 167 12.38 -8.44 -23.36
CA ILE A 167 12.70 -7.00 -23.40
C ILE A 167 13.79 -6.67 -22.36
N LYS A 168 13.65 -7.14 -21.12
CA LYS A 168 14.65 -6.93 -20.07
C LYS A 168 16.01 -7.47 -20.49
N ALA A 169 16.08 -8.69 -21.01
CA ALA A 169 17.33 -9.31 -21.43
C ALA A 169 18.03 -8.56 -22.57
N VAL A 170 17.27 -7.94 -23.47
CA VAL A 170 17.83 -7.14 -24.57
C VAL A 170 18.33 -5.78 -24.08
N LEU A 171 17.56 -5.10 -23.23
CA LEU A 171 17.88 -3.74 -22.78
C LEU A 171 18.88 -3.71 -21.62
N ASP A 172 18.93 -4.75 -20.82
CA ASP A 172 19.78 -4.85 -19.63
C ASP A 172 20.38 -6.24 -19.48
N PRO A 173 21.25 -6.64 -20.41
CA PRO A 173 21.84 -7.99 -20.45
C PRO A 173 22.71 -8.31 -19.23
N ASN A 174 23.14 -7.30 -18.48
CA ASN A 174 23.98 -7.46 -17.30
C ASN A 174 23.19 -7.35 -15.97
N GLY A 175 21.87 -7.13 -16.00
CA GLY A 175 21.02 -7.06 -14.81
C GLY A 175 21.34 -5.89 -13.86
N ILE A 176 21.83 -4.75 -14.37
CA ILE A 176 22.24 -3.60 -13.57
C ILE A 176 21.13 -2.55 -13.36
N MET A 177 20.10 -2.56 -14.19
CA MET A 177 18.99 -1.61 -14.10
C MET A 177 17.90 -2.16 -13.20
N ASN A 178 17.71 -1.52 -12.03
CA ASN A 178 16.68 -1.88 -11.04
C ASN A 178 16.65 -3.40 -10.73
N PRO A 179 17.74 -4.03 -10.28
CA PRO A 179 17.79 -5.46 -10.07
C PRO A 179 16.71 -5.92 -9.09
N GLY A 180 15.98 -6.98 -9.46
CA GLY A 180 14.88 -7.54 -8.70
C GLY A 180 13.57 -6.75 -8.74
N ALA A 181 13.51 -5.61 -9.45
CA ALA A 181 12.23 -4.94 -9.69
C ALA A 181 11.32 -5.81 -10.56
N LEU A 182 10.02 -5.80 -10.29
CA LEU A 182 9.01 -6.63 -10.96
C LEU A 182 9.24 -8.15 -10.81
N GLY A 183 10.13 -8.58 -9.92
CA GLY A 183 10.56 -9.99 -9.83
C GLY A 183 11.42 -10.45 -11.00
N LEU A 184 11.97 -9.52 -11.79
CA LEU A 184 12.88 -9.81 -12.89
C LEU A 184 14.34 -9.74 -12.44
N PRO A 185 15.25 -10.48 -13.11
CA PRO A 185 16.67 -10.46 -12.78
C PRO A 185 17.32 -9.10 -12.98
#